data_51962904189f3ddbb0b3772e7df36612
#
_entry.id   51962904189f3ddbb0b3772e7df36612
#
_cell.length_a   1.000
_cell.length_b   1.000
_cell.length_c   1.000
_cell.angle_alpha   90.00
_cell.angle_beta   90.00
_cell.angle_gamma   90.00
#
_symmetry.space_group_name_H-M   'P 1'
#
loop_
_entity.id
_entity.type
_entity.pdbx_description
1 polymer ?
#
loop_
_entity_poly.entity_id
_entity_poly.type
_entity_poly.pdbx_seq_one_letter_code
_entity_poly.pdbx_strand_id
1 'polypeptide(L)'
;KSTNRGIAPSDFFPSYISTYVDRDVREELGVRKIAEFNVFLELAALRVGEVLNTESLANDCGISVDTAKSWLSILGSSFIAFRLRPYFKNYGKRITKASKLYFYDTGLAAHLLGIESTEQLILSNHRGNVFENLVVTEIIKRYEALEKRPRLYHWRDSNRKEIDLIIEKAGSHTI
;
A
#
# COMPACT_ATOMS: atom_id res chain seq x y z
N LYS A 1 31.07 -19.26 15.46
CA LYS A 1 30.68 -18.28 14.40
C LYS A 1 29.39 -18.78 13.78
N SER A 2 28.26 -18.35 14.32
CA SER A 2 26.93 -18.62 13.78
C SER A 2 26.70 -17.63 12.64
N THR A 3 26.81 -18.10 11.41
CA THR A 3 26.38 -17.35 10.22
C THR A 3 24.87 -17.33 10.22
N ASN A 4 24.30 -16.20 10.63
CA ASN A 4 22.88 -15.91 10.47
C ASN A 4 22.63 -15.73 8.95
N ARG A 5 22.35 -16.82 8.23
CA ARG A 5 21.91 -16.77 6.83
C ARG A 5 20.45 -16.32 6.88
N GLY A 6 20.24 -15.02 6.82
CA GLY A 6 18.90 -14.48 6.56
C GLY A 6 18.36 -15.08 5.28
N ILE A 7 17.07 -15.42 5.26
CA ILE A 7 16.35 -15.85 4.04
C ILE A 7 16.44 -14.67 3.05
N ALA A 8 16.83 -14.95 1.80
CA ALA A 8 16.87 -13.90 0.80
C ALA A 8 15.45 -13.35 0.55
N PRO A 9 15.28 -12.05 0.29
CA PRO A 9 13.96 -11.48 -0.01
C PRO A 9 13.24 -12.19 -1.16
N SER A 10 13.98 -12.66 -2.17
CA SER A 10 13.48 -13.48 -3.28
C SER A 10 12.79 -14.77 -2.85
N ASP A 11 13.21 -15.37 -1.74
CA ASP A 11 12.66 -16.62 -1.23
C ASP A 11 11.57 -16.38 -0.16
N PHE A 12 11.70 -15.25 0.56
CA PHE A 12 10.78 -14.87 1.64
C PHE A 12 9.41 -14.44 1.12
N PHE A 13 9.37 -13.47 0.19
CA PHE A 13 8.09 -12.88 -0.25
C PHE A 13 7.17 -13.85 -0.99
N PRO A 14 7.64 -14.75 -1.89
CA PRO A 14 6.77 -15.75 -2.49
C PRO A 14 6.11 -16.65 -1.44
N SER A 15 6.88 -17.11 -0.44
CA SER A 15 6.37 -17.95 0.65
C SER A 15 5.40 -17.17 1.54
N TYR A 16 5.70 -15.91 1.83
CA TYR A 16 4.83 -15.03 2.62
C TYR A 16 3.49 -14.79 1.92
N ILE A 17 3.51 -14.42 0.62
CA ILE A 17 2.29 -14.19 -0.18
C ILE A 17 1.45 -15.46 -0.25
N SER A 18 2.08 -16.62 -0.56
CA SER A 18 1.37 -17.91 -0.60
C SER A 18 0.70 -18.23 0.73
N THR A 19 1.43 -18.08 1.85
CA THR A 19 0.88 -18.34 3.19
C THR A 19 -0.26 -17.37 3.52
N TYR A 20 -0.11 -16.07 3.21
CA TYR A 20 -1.14 -15.07 3.42
C TYR A 20 -2.38 -15.36 2.59
N VAL A 21 -2.20 -15.62 1.28
CA VAL A 21 -3.31 -15.93 0.37
C VAL A 21 -4.01 -17.22 0.81
N ASP A 22 -3.25 -18.25 1.19
CA ASP A 22 -3.82 -19.54 1.59
C ASP A 22 -4.58 -19.44 2.93
N ARG A 23 -4.09 -18.67 3.89
CA ARG A 23 -4.71 -18.59 5.21
C ARG A 23 -5.82 -17.54 5.28
N ASP A 24 -5.49 -16.29 4.92
CA ASP A 24 -6.38 -15.15 5.21
C ASP A 24 -7.34 -14.86 4.06
N VAL A 25 -6.89 -15.05 2.81
CA VAL A 25 -7.69 -14.72 1.63
C VAL A 25 -8.61 -15.88 1.20
N ARG A 26 -8.12 -17.11 1.29
CA ARG A 26 -8.90 -18.29 0.90
C ARG A 26 -10.09 -18.52 1.80
N GLU A 27 -9.95 -18.28 3.11
CA GLU A 27 -11.06 -18.36 4.07
C GLU A 27 -12.13 -17.32 3.79
N GLU A 28 -11.73 -16.09 3.45
CA GLU A 28 -12.63 -14.96 3.19
C GLU A 28 -13.29 -15.01 1.80
N LEU A 29 -12.55 -15.40 0.75
CA LEU A 29 -12.99 -15.27 -0.64
C LEU A 29 -13.43 -16.60 -1.28
N GLY A 30 -13.11 -17.72 -0.67
CA GLY A 30 -13.25 -19.05 -1.30
C GLY A 30 -12.22 -19.31 -2.40
N VAL A 31 -11.97 -20.61 -2.67
CA VAL A 31 -10.86 -21.10 -3.53
C VAL A 31 -10.90 -20.59 -4.97
N ARG A 32 -12.07 -20.18 -5.49
CA ARG A 32 -12.26 -19.91 -6.92
C ARG A 32 -11.64 -18.63 -7.46
N LYS A 33 -11.19 -17.71 -6.59
CA LYS A 33 -10.73 -16.36 -6.98
C LYS A 33 -9.28 -16.04 -6.60
N ILE A 34 -8.50 -17.04 -6.24
CA ILE A 34 -7.12 -16.80 -5.77
C ILE A 34 -6.21 -16.28 -6.88
N ALA A 35 -6.31 -16.85 -8.09
CA ALA A 35 -5.50 -16.39 -9.22
C ALA A 35 -5.83 -14.92 -9.58
N GLU A 36 -7.13 -14.57 -9.61
CA GLU A 36 -7.58 -13.20 -9.84
C GLU A 36 -7.13 -12.25 -8.71
N PHE A 37 -7.12 -12.74 -7.46
CA PHE A 37 -6.64 -11.96 -6.33
C PHE A 37 -5.12 -11.69 -6.39
N ASN A 38 -4.32 -12.65 -6.85
CA ASN A 38 -2.89 -12.44 -7.06
C ASN A 38 -2.62 -11.37 -8.12
N VAL A 39 -3.32 -11.42 -9.24
CA VAL A 39 -3.28 -10.36 -10.27
C VAL A 39 -3.70 -9.02 -9.69
N PHE A 40 -4.75 -8.98 -8.88
CA PHE A 40 -5.20 -7.77 -8.20
C PHE A 40 -4.13 -7.21 -7.26
N LEU A 41 -3.43 -8.07 -6.52
CA LEU A 41 -2.37 -7.66 -5.60
C LEU A 41 -1.19 -7.02 -6.34
N GLU A 42 -0.77 -7.60 -7.47
CA GLU A 42 0.27 -7.04 -8.35
C GLU A 42 -0.17 -5.69 -8.95
N LEU A 43 -1.39 -5.62 -9.49
CA LEU A 43 -1.95 -4.39 -10.06
C LEU A 43 -2.19 -3.30 -8.99
N ALA A 44 -2.44 -3.68 -7.75
CA ALA A 44 -2.48 -2.74 -6.62
C ALA A 44 -1.07 -2.20 -6.30
N ALA A 45 -0.02 -3.05 -6.37
CA ALA A 45 1.35 -2.60 -6.17
C ALA A 45 1.82 -1.60 -7.23
N LEU A 46 1.40 -1.76 -8.50
CA LEU A 46 1.65 -0.77 -9.57
C LEU A 46 1.08 0.63 -9.27
N ARG A 47 0.17 0.74 -8.31
CA ARG A 47 -0.48 1.99 -7.88
C ARG A 47 -0.01 2.48 -6.52
N VAL A 48 1.09 1.93 -6.01
CA VAL A 48 1.69 2.39 -4.75
C VAL A 48 2.07 3.87 -4.85
N GLY A 49 1.73 4.67 -3.82
CA GLY A 49 1.97 6.11 -3.81
C GLY A 49 1.04 6.95 -4.71
N GLU A 50 0.10 6.33 -5.41
CA GLU A 50 -0.82 7.02 -6.32
C GLU A 50 -2.22 7.16 -5.72
N VAL A 51 -2.95 8.19 -6.17
CA VAL A 51 -4.37 8.35 -5.85
C VAL A 51 -5.14 7.19 -6.50
N LEU A 52 -5.71 6.34 -5.67
CA LEU A 52 -6.35 5.10 -6.10
C LEU A 52 -7.68 5.38 -6.82
N ASN A 53 -7.75 4.96 -8.08
CA ASN A 53 -9.00 4.81 -8.82
C ASN A 53 -9.42 3.34 -8.77
N THR A 54 -10.41 3.04 -7.92
CA THR A 54 -10.89 1.66 -7.73
C THR A 54 -11.60 1.10 -8.97
N GLU A 55 -12.25 1.94 -9.78
CA GLU A 55 -12.90 1.52 -11.02
C GLU A 55 -11.86 1.10 -12.06
N SER A 56 -10.78 1.89 -12.23
CA SER A 56 -9.67 1.53 -13.10
C SER A 56 -9.01 0.23 -12.64
N LEU A 57 -8.72 0.08 -11.35
CA LEU A 57 -8.14 -1.15 -10.81
C LEU A 57 -9.03 -2.37 -11.06
N ALA A 58 -10.35 -2.24 -10.86
CA ALA A 58 -11.31 -3.31 -11.11
C ALA A 58 -11.34 -3.72 -12.58
N ASN A 59 -11.37 -2.74 -13.49
CA ASN A 59 -11.36 -2.98 -14.94
C ASN A 59 -10.09 -3.71 -15.39
N ASP A 60 -8.91 -3.27 -14.91
CA ASP A 60 -7.63 -3.88 -15.26
C ASP A 60 -7.51 -5.33 -14.75
N CYS A 61 -8.20 -5.65 -13.64
CA CYS A 61 -8.28 -7.01 -13.09
C CYS A 61 -9.40 -7.87 -13.72
N GLY A 62 -10.29 -7.29 -14.50
CA GLY A 62 -11.47 -8.00 -15.03
C GLY A 62 -12.50 -8.38 -13.96
N ILE A 63 -12.58 -7.61 -12.86
CA ILE A 63 -13.51 -7.86 -11.74
C ILE A 63 -14.49 -6.72 -11.55
N SER A 64 -15.55 -6.94 -10.76
CA SER A 64 -16.47 -5.86 -10.40
C SER A 64 -15.84 -4.86 -9.44
N VAL A 65 -16.31 -3.60 -9.48
CA VAL A 65 -15.87 -2.54 -8.55
C VAL A 65 -16.12 -2.93 -7.08
N ASP A 66 -17.23 -3.64 -6.82
CA ASP A 66 -17.55 -4.08 -5.46
C ASP A 66 -16.61 -5.21 -4.99
N THR A 67 -16.20 -6.09 -5.91
CA THR A 67 -15.13 -7.07 -5.63
C THR A 67 -13.81 -6.36 -5.31
N ALA A 68 -13.41 -5.38 -6.10
CA ALA A 68 -12.18 -4.61 -5.85
C ALA A 68 -12.23 -3.87 -4.50
N LYS A 69 -13.36 -3.26 -4.13
CA LYS A 69 -13.55 -2.65 -2.80
C LYS A 69 -13.42 -3.65 -1.67
N SER A 70 -14.03 -4.83 -1.82
CA SER A 70 -13.95 -5.92 -0.84
C SER A 70 -12.49 -6.38 -0.67
N TRP A 71 -11.77 -6.60 -1.77
CA TRP A 71 -10.38 -7.02 -1.74
C TRP A 71 -9.44 -5.96 -1.16
N LEU A 72 -9.67 -4.67 -1.47
CA LEU A 72 -8.96 -3.56 -0.80
C LEU A 72 -9.22 -3.53 0.71
N SER A 73 -10.42 -3.89 1.15
CA SER A 73 -10.75 -3.99 2.57
C SER A 73 -10.00 -5.15 3.24
N ILE A 74 -9.89 -6.30 2.55
CA ILE A 74 -9.10 -7.45 3.03
C ILE A 74 -7.63 -7.07 3.17
N LEU A 75 -7.03 -6.44 2.14
CA LEU A 75 -5.64 -5.96 2.24
C LEU A 75 -5.44 -5.02 3.44
N GLY A 76 -6.44 -4.18 3.75
CA GLY A 76 -6.41 -3.27 4.88
C GLY A 76 -6.50 -3.98 6.23
N SER A 77 -7.44 -4.92 6.38
CA SER A 77 -7.65 -5.68 7.63
C SER A 77 -6.50 -6.62 7.96
N SER A 78 -5.81 -7.14 6.93
CA SER A 78 -4.65 -8.02 7.05
C SER A 78 -3.30 -7.27 7.11
N PHE A 79 -3.31 -5.94 7.21
CA PHE A 79 -2.09 -5.12 7.29
C PHE A 79 -1.12 -5.31 6.10
N ILE A 80 -1.64 -5.63 4.92
CA ILE A 80 -0.85 -5.71 3.68
C ILE A 80 -0.75 -4.32 3.04
N ALA A 81 -1.88 -3.63 2.90
CA ALA A 81 -1.91 -2.29 2.33
C ALA A 81 -2.86 -1.38 3.12
N PHE A 82 -2.66 -0.08 3.01
CA PHE A 82 -3.53 0.92 3.63
C PHE A 82 -3.77 2.11 2.70
N ARG A 83 -4.78 2.88 3.03
CA ARG A 83 -5.16 4.08 2.27
C ARG A 83 -4.87 5.33 3.07
N LEU A 84 -4.01 6.19 2.53
CA LEU A 84 -3.74 7.52 3.07
C LEU A 84 -4.79 8.49 2.52
N ARG A 85 -5.61 9.06 3.42
CA ARG A 85 -6.70 9.97 3.07
C ARG A 85 -6.18 11.35 2.63
N PRO A 86 -6.92 12.04 1.75
CA PRO A 86 -6.56 13.41 1.43
C PRO A 86 -6.90 14.37 2.58
N TYR A 87 -6.09 15.41 2.72
CA TYR A 87 -6.36 16.51 3.64
C TYR A 87 -7.38 17.49 3.06
N PHE A 88 -8.44 17.75 3.79
CA PHE A 88 -9.39 18.82 3.53
C PHE A 88 -9.76 19.50 4.85
N LYS A 89 -10.02 20.82 4.85
CA LYS A 89 -10.58 21.51 6.02
C LYS A 89 -11.93 20.92 6.41
N ASN A 90 -12.78 20.59 5.43
CA ASN A 90 -14.02 19.87 5.66
C ASN A 90 -13.75 18.38 5.88
N TYR A 91 -14.03 17.89 7.08
CA TYR A 91 -13.76 16.51 7.48
C TYR A 91 -14.51 15.48 6.62
N GLY A 92 -15.76 15.74 6.23
CA GLY A 92 -16.53 14.86 5.34
C GLY A 92 -15.84 14.61 4.00
N LYS A 93 -15.17 15.62 3.44
CA LYS A 93 -14.38 15.49 2.20
C LYS A 93 -13.16 14.60 2.39
N ARG A 94 -12.56 14.52 3.58
CA ARG A 94 -11.44 13.59 3.87
C ARG A 94 -11.87 12.11 3.75
N ILE A 95 -13.14 11.83 4.00
CA ILE A 95 -13.69 10.48 3.96
C ILE A 95 -14.14 10.08 2.56
N THR A 96 -14.74 11.00 1.81
CA THR A 96 -15.41 10.70 0.53
C THR A 96 -14.50 10.81 -0.69
N LYS A 97 -13.37 11.52 -0.60
CA LYS A 97 -12.44 11.70 -1.72
C LYS A 97 -11.44 10.56 -1.81
N ALA A 98 -10.92 10.34 -3.02
CA ALA A 98 -9.97 9.26 -3.30
C ALA A 98 -8.71 9.40 -2.45
N SER A 99 -8.22 8.27 -1.95
CA SER A 99 -7.02 8.15 -1.11
C SER A 99 -5.85 7.62 -1.92
N LYS A 100 -4.61 7.89 -1.50
CA LYS A 100 -3.43 7.19 -2.02
C LYS A 100 -3.34 5.79 -1.42
N LEU A 101 -2.78 4.85 -2.18
CA LEU A 101 -2.55 3.47 -1.75
C LEU A 101 -1.09 3.27 -1.35
N TYR A 102 -0.86 2.62 -0.21
CA TYR A 102 0.46 2.25 0.28
C TYR A 102 0.46 0.83 0.82
N PHE A 103 1.64 0.19 0.83
CA PHE A 103 1.86 -1.10 1.45
C PHE A 103 2.56 -0.92 2.80
N TYR A 104 2.17 -1.68 3.82
CA TYR A 104 2.85 -1.66 5.13
C TYR A 104 4.30 -2.14 5.06
N ASP A 105 4.59 -3.06 4.14
CA ASP A 105 5.94 -3.53 3.86
C ASP A 105 6.39 -3.05 2.47
N THR A 106 7.40 -2.18 2.45
CA THR A 106 7.95 -1.63 1.19
C THR A 106 8.69 -2.70 0.38
N GLY A 107 9.28 -3.69 1.04
CA GLY A 107 9.91 -4.83 0.37
C GLY A 107 8.90 -5.69 -0.36
N LEU A 108 7.72 -5.93 0.26
CA LEU A 108 6.61 -6.61 -0.39
C LEU A 108 6.13 -5.85 -1.63
N ALA A 109 5.95 -4.52 -1.53
CA ALA A 109 5.58 -3.70 -2.68
C ALA A 109 6.61 -3.78 -3.81
N ALA A 110 7.90 -3.68 -3.49
CA ALA A 110 9.00 -3.81 -4.44
C ALA A 110 9.01 -5.20 -5.11
N HIS A 111 8.84 -6.26 -4.33
CA HIS A 111 8.77 -7.63 -4.83
C HIS A 111 7.61 -7.83 -5.83
N LEU A 112 6.40 -7.34 -5.49
CA LEU A 112 5.23 -7.38 -6.37
C LEU A 112 5.43 -6.59 -7.69
N LEU A 113 6.31 -5.59 -7.67
CA LEU A 113 6.73 -4.81 -8.84
C LEU A 113 7.87 -5.50 -9.65
N GLY A 114 8.31 -6.70 -9.24
CA GLY A 114 9.44 -7.41 -9.86
C GLY A 114 10.79 -6.77 -9.58
N ILE A 115 10.92 -5.96 -8.52
CA ILE A 115 12.16 -5.28 -8.12
C ILE A 115 12.84 -6.12 -7.04
N GLU A 116 13.96 -6.74 -7.39
CA GLU A 116 14.68 -7.70 -6.54
C GLU A 116 15.95 -7.11 -5.93
N SER A 117 16.43 -5.96 -6.43
CA SER A 117 17.64 -5.31 -5.94
C SER A 117 17.54 -3.80 -5.92
N THR A 118 18.44 -3.16 -5.15
CA THR A 118 18.56 -1.70 -5.07
C THR A 118 18.90 -1.10 -6.44
N GLU A 119 19.73 -1.78 -7.24
CA GLU A 119 20.12 -1.35 -8.58
C GLU A 119 18.91 -1.33 -9.51
N GLN A 120 18.08 -2.37 -9.47
CA GLN A 120 16.82 -2.43 -10.23
C GLN A 120 15.86 -1.32 -9.78
N LEU A 121 15.74 -1.06 -8.47
CA LEU A 121 14.92 0.03 -7.95
C LEU A 121 15.37 1.39 -8.46
N ILE A 122 16.68 1.67 -8.46
CA ILE A 122 17.25 2.94 -8.94
C ILE A 122 16.88 3.19 -10.42
N LEU A 123 16.86 2.14 -11.22
CA LEU A 123 16.53 2.21 -12.65
C LEU A 123 15.02 2.16 -12.92
N SER A 124 14.21 1.79 -11.94
CA SER A 124 12.77 1.64 -12.09
C SER A 124 12.04 2.99 -12.15
N ASN A 125 11.01 3.06 -12.98
CA ASN A 125 10.06 4.19 -12.98
C ASN A 125 9.27 4.30 -11.67
N HIS A 126 9.20 3.21 -10.88
CA HIS A 126 8.52 3.18 -9.58
C HIS A 126 9.39 3.64 -8.41
N ARG A 127 10.67 4.03 -8.65
CA ARG A 127 11.60 4.44 -7.60
C ARG A 127 11.03 5.50 -6.66
N GLY A 128 10.41 6.54 -7.22
CA GLY A 128 9.81 7.63 -6.43
C GLY A 128 8.69 7.13 -5.53
N ASN A 129 7.75 6.37 -6.10
CA ASN A 129 6.59 5.83 -5.39
C ASN A 129 6.99 4.84 -4.29
N VAL A 130 7.96 3.95 -4.56
CA VAL A 130 8.49 3.00 -3.57
C VAL A 130 9.22 3.73 -2.45
N PHE A 131 9.99 4.77 -2.77
CA PHE A 131 10.66 5.60 -1.75
C PHE A 131 9.63 6.38 -0.90
N GLU A 132 8.60 6.96 -1.52
CA GLU A 132 7.51 7.62 -0.81
C GLU A 132 6.79 6.63 0.13
N ASN A 133 6.50 5.41 -0.34
CA ASN A 133 5.94 4.34 0.49
C ASN A 133 6.83 4.04 1.71
N LEU A 134 8.15 3.94 1.52
CA LEU A 134 9.10 3.72 2.61
C LEU A 134 9.01 4.84 3.65
N VAL A 135 9.04 6.10 3.23
CA VAL A 135 8.99 7.25 4.15
C VAL A 135 7.69 7.26 4.95
N VAL A 136 6.55 7.06 4.29
CA VAL A 136 5.23 7.05 4.94
C VAL A 136 5.13 5.90 5.95
N THR A 137 5.58 4.70 5.59
CA THR A 137 5.51 3.52 6.48
C THR A 137 6.46 3.64 7.66
N GLU A 138 7.68 4.16 7.47
CA GLU A 138 8.61 4.38 8.59
C GLU A 138 8.09 5.42 9.59
N ILE A 139 7.40 6.45 9.11
CA ILE A 139 6.72 7.41 10.00
C ILE A 139 5.60 6.72 10.78
N ILE A 140 4.77 5.89 10.16
CA ILE A 140 3.71 5.11 10.85
C ILE A 140 4.33 4.23 11.93
N LYS A 141 5.32 3.41 11.59
CA LYS A 141 6.01 2.50 12.52
C LYS A 141 6.61 3.25 13.70
N ARG A 142 7.22 4.42 13.44
CA ARG A 142 7.79 5.24 14.51
C ARG A 142 6.73 5.78 15.49
N TYR A 143 5.54 6.16 14.97
CA TYR A 143 4.43 6.58 15.84
C TYR A 143 3.85 5.40 16.62
N GLU A 144 3.70 4.24 15.99
CA GLU A 144 3.22 3.01 16.65
C GLU A 144 4.18 2.56 17.75
N ALA A 145 5.49 2.63 17.54
CA ALA A 145 6.50 2.34 18.57
C ALA A 145 6.42 3.29 19.78
N LEU A 146 5.81 4.47 19.61
CA LEU A 146 5.54 5.43 20.71
C LEU A 146 4.11 5.30 21.26
N GLU A 147 3.39 4.23 20.88
CA GLU A 147 1.97 4.01 21.22
C GLU A 147 1.06 5.18 20.80
N LYS A 148 1.42 5.89 19.75
CA LYS A 148 0.69 7.02 19.18
C LYS A 148 0.13 6.68 17.83
N ARG A 149 -1.06 7.18 17.52
CA ARG A 149 -1.66 7.08 16.19
C ARG A 149 -1.51 8.41 15.47
N PRO A 150 -0.67 8.50 14.42
CA PRO A 150 -0.52 9.72 13.66
C PRO A 150 -1.77 10.00 12.83
N ARG A 151 -2.13 11.28 12.72
CA ARG A 151 -3.11 11.72 11.74
C ARG A 151 -2.38 12.12 10.48
N LEU A 152 -2.30 11.20 9.53
CA LEU A 152 -1.57 11.37 8.28
C LEU A 152 -2.53 11.58 7.12
N TYR A 153 -2.14 12.47 6.21
CA TYR A 153 -2.90 12.82 5.02
C TYR A 153 -1.94 13.11 3.86
N HIS A 154 -2.42 13.02 2.63
CA HIS A 154 -1.82 13.65 1.48
C HIS A 154 -2.65 14.88 1.07
N TRP A 155 -2.10 15.77 0.26
CA TRP A 155 -2.86 16.86 -0.31
C TRP A 155 -2.54 17.03 -1.79
N ARG A 156 -3.55 17.31 -2.59
CA ARG A 156 -3.41 17.59 -4.00
C ARG A 156 -4.47 18.59 -4.43
N ASP A 157 -4.07 19.61 -5.23
CA ASP A 157 -4.97 20.58 -5.82
C ASP A 157 -5.42 20.20 -7.25
N SER A 158 -6.30 21.03 -7.82
CA SER A 158 -6.77 20.86 -9.19
C SER A 158 -5.68 21.06 -10.25
N ASN A 159 -4.60 21.78 -9.92
CA ASN A 159 -3.45 22.04 -10.78
C ASN A 159 -2.35 20.98 -10.64
N ARG A 160 -2.65 19.85 -9.99
CA ARG A 160 -1.74 18.74 -9.73
C ARG A 160 -0.55 19.08 -8.83
N LYS A 161 -0.56 20.21 -8.11
CA LYS A 161 0.39 20.44 -7.03
C LYS A 161 0.08 19.48 -5.90
N GLU A 162 1.11 18.84 -5.35
CA GLU A 162 0.95 17.76 -4.40
C GLU A 162 1.86 17.93 -3.19
N ILE A 163 1.37 17.50 -2.02
CA ILE A 163 2.12 17.27 -0.80
C ILE A 163 1.87 15.81 -0.44
N ASP A 164 2.91 15.01 -0.49
CA ASP A 164 2.80 13.56 -0.32
C ASP A 164 2.42 13.19 1.10
N LEU A 165 2.90 13.94 2.10
CA LEU A 165 2.60 13.66 3.49
C LEU A 165 2.38 14.92 4.32
N ILE A 166 1.26 14.96 5.01
CA ILE A 166 0.92 15.97 6.03
C ILE A 166 0.71 15.22 7.35
N ILE A 167 1.40 15.66 8.39
CA ILE A 167 1.23 15.17 9.76
C ILE A 167 0.42 16.20 10.53
N GLU A 168 -0.83 15.88 10.83
CA GLU A 168 -1.70 16.75 11.66
C GLU A 168 -1.44 16.48 13.13
N LYS A 169 -0.93 17.49 13.83
CA LYS A 169 -0.80 17.52 15.29
C LYS A 169 -1.84 18.48 15.87
N ALA A 170 -2.22 18.32 17.14
CA ALA A 170 -3.16 19.23 17.80
C ALA A 170 -2.65 20.69 17.66
N GLY A 171 -3.35 21.51 16.87
CA GLY A 171 -3.06 22.94 16.66
C GLY A 171 -1.96 23.26 15.64
N SER A 172 -1.35 22.26 14.96
CA SER A 172 -0.32 22.48 13.95
C SER A 172 -0.28 21.39 12.87
N HIS A 173 0.31 21.74 11.71
CA HIS A 173 0.58 20.79 10.63
C HIS A 173 2.07 20.81 10.33
N THR A 174 2.63 19.64 10.08
CA THR A 174 4.00 19.48 9.56
C THR A 174 3.91 18.85 8.17
N ILE A 175 4.61 19.43 7.23
CA ILE A 175 4.72 18.99 5.83
C ILE A 175 6.06 18.32 5.66
#